data_3497519bd0a6615bc078149a7cdf7a90
#
_entry.id   3497519bd0a6615bc078149a7cdf7a90
#
_cell.length_a   1.000
_cell.length_b   1.000
_cell.length_c   1.000
_cell.angle_alpha   90.00
_cell.angle_beta   90.00
_cell.angle_gamma   90.00
#
_symmetry.space_group_name_H-M   'P 1'
#
loop_
_entity.id
_entity.type
_entity.pdbx_description
1 polymer ?
#
loop_
_entity_poly.entity_id
_entity_poly.type
_entity_poly.pdbx_seq_one_letter_code
_entity_poly.pdbx_strand_id
1 'polypeptide(L)'
;MPPRVGSIAPRTGDEIVVAGRFVHTGTRVITWIDPDGYDAYRVERRFAPYDQSSWATSQVAVAALKTPNRYGLRKTAALTDQQLEQVRGGGWDLPLLQEVVDQFVIHFDVAGTARQCFKVLHDNRDLSVHFLLDLDGTIYQTLDAKERAWHATSSNTRSVGIEIANIGAYASPEADALRQWYERDTNGQVQIKIPARLGDGGIRTTNFVGRPARPELIEGEVQGQKLHQYDFTPEQYRALTQLTAALCKTFPKLRCDYPRGADGELLTSKLPDEELEKYQGVLGHFHVQKNKTDPGPAFQWDKVIGGARELLEAPKATTGKGGAGRLMESKL
;
A
#
# COMPACT_ATOMS: atom_id res chain seq x y z
N MET A 1 3.31 -30.57 -17.96
CA MET A 1 4.72 -30.99 -18.03
C MET A 1 5.49 -30.21 -16.97
N PRO A 2 6.47 -30.79 -16.28
CA PRO A 2 7.32 -30.03 -15.39
C PRO A 2 8.10 -28.97 -16.18
N PRO A 3 8.42 -27.82 -15.56
CA PRO A 3 9.20 -26.78 -16.23
C PRO A 3 10.60 -27.30 -16.61
N ARG A 4 11.12 -26.83 -17.72
CA ARG A 4 12.48 -27.20 -18.15
C ARG A 4 13.50 -26.46 -17.30
N VAL A 5 14.63 -27.11 -17.01
CA VAL A 5 15.76 -26.45 -16.32
C VAL A 5 16.19 -25.21 -17.10
N GLY A 6 16.31 -24.09 -16.39
CA GLY A 6 16.70 -22.78 -16.98
C GLY A 6 15.54 -22.01 -17.63
N SER A 7 14.32 -22.53 -17.65
CA SER A 7 13.16 -21.75 -18.12
C SER A 7 12.75 -20.70 -17.09
N ILE A 8 12.35 -19.52 -17.59
CA ILE A 8 11.81 -18.44 -16.76
C ILE A 8 10.36 -18.76 -16.41
N ALA A 9 10.05 -18.74 -15.10
CA ALA A 9 8.66 -18.84 -14.64
C ALA A 9 7.94 -17.49 -14.91
N PRO A 10 6.86 -17.47 -15.70
CA PRO A 10 6.11 -16.24 -15.95
C PRO A 10 5.36 -15.81 -14.70
N ARG A 11 5.28 -14.48 -14.49
CA ARG A 11 4.38 -13.84 -13.54
C ARG A 11 3.27 -13.13 -14.32
N THR A 12 2.11 -12.96 -13.70
CA THR A 12 0.97 -12.24 -14.32
C THR A 12 1.07 -10.73 -14.12
N GLY A 13 1.87 -10.28 -13.14
CA GLY A 13 2.07 -8.85 -12.84
C GLY A 13 1.00 -8.26 -11.94
N ASP A 14 0.26 -9.12 -11.25
CA ASP A 14 -0.74 -8.77 -10.23
C ASP A 14 -0.44 -9.41 -8.87
N GLU A 15 0.72 -10.05 -8.74
CA GLU A 15 1.07 -10.77 -7.52
C GLU A 15 1.80 -9.86 -6.52
N ILE A 16 1.38 -9.96 -5.25
CA ILE A 16 2.17 -9.53 -4.10
C ILE A 16 2.93 -10.71 -3.50
N VAL A 17 3.97 -10.42 -2.74
CA VAL A 17 4.79 -11.41 -2.03
C VAL A 17 4.44 -11.40 -0.54
N VAL A 18 4.08 -12.56 -0.01
CA VAL A 18 3.72 -12.76 1.39
C VAL A 18 4.44 -14.01 1.92
N ALA A 19 5.39 -13.84 2.81
CA ALA A 19 6.23 -14.93 3.32
C ALA A 19 6.85 -15.77 2.19
N GLY A 20 7.40 -15.10 1.17
CA GLY A 20 8.02 -15.72 0.00
C GLY A 20 7.05 -16.38 -0.98
N ARG A 21 5.75 -16.23 -0.79
CA ARG A 21 4.71 -16.76 -1.68
C ARG A 21 4.09 -15.66 -2.51
N PHE A 22 3.75 -15.95 -3.76
CA PHE A 22 3.00 -15.05 -4.62
C PHE A 22 1.51 -15.19 -4.37
N VAL A 23 0.83 -14.06 -4.18
CA VAL A 23 -0.61 -13.95 -3.94
C VAL A 23 -1.19 -12.99 -4.97
N HIS A 24 -2.16 -13.46 -5.78
CA HIS A 24 -2.83 -12.63 -6.78
C HIS A 24 -3.73 -11.58 -6.14
N THR A 25 -3.63 -10.35 -6.63
CA THR A 25 -4.49 -9.23 -6.21
C THR A 25 -5.56 -8.89 -7.23
N GLY A 26 -5.36 -9.23 -8.50
CA GLY A 26 -6.23 -8.82 -9.60
C GLY A 26 -6.01 -7.38 -10.09
N THR A 27 -4.93 -6.73 -9.64
CA THR A 27 -4.53 -5.38 -10.11
C THR A 27 -3.03 -5.33 -10.35
N ARG A 28 -2.55 -4.33 -11.12
CA ARG A 28 -1.11 -4.21 -11.44
C ARG A 28 -0.26 -4.05 -10.20
N VAL A 29 0.71 -4.94 -10.02
CA VAL A 29 1.73 -4.89 -8.98
C VAL A 29 3.13 -4.99 -9.58
N ILE A 30 4.02 -4.12 -9.15
CA ILE A 30 5.46 -4.18 -9.42
C ILE A 30 6.14 -4.42 -8.08
N THR A 31 6.87 -5.51 -7.96
CA THR A 31 7.57 -5.86 -6.72
C THR A 31 9.01 -5.38 -6.74
N TRP A 32 9.68 -5.37 -5.59
CA TRP A 32 11.10 -4.99 -5.46
C TRP A 32 12.07 -5.87 -6.27
N ILE A 33 11.65 -7.09 -6.65
CA ILE A 33 12.43 -8.01 -7.48
C ILE A 33 12.27 -7.74 -8.98
N ASP A 34 11.30 -6.92 -9.38
CA ASP A 34 11.13 -6.52 -10.78
C ASP A 34 12.14 -5.43 -11.17
N PRO A 35 12.59 -5.35 -12.42
CA PRO A 35 13.63 -4.42 -12.86
C PRO A 35 13.38 -2.96 -12.51
N ASP A 36 12.12 -2.55 -12.54
CA ASP A 36 11.69 -1.18 -12.25
C ASP A 36 11.03 -1.03 -10.87
N GLY A 37 11.13 -2.06 -10.03
CA GLY A 37 10.58 -2.06 -8.69
C GLY A 37 11.34 -1.13 -7.74
N TYR A 38 10.72 -0.77 -6.64
CA TYR A 38 11.34 -0.01 -5.55
C TYR A 38 11.75 -0.97 -4.44
N ASP A 39 13.08 -1.11 -4.23
CA ASP A 39 13.67 -2.11 -3.35
C ASP A 39 14.07 -1.49 -2.01
N ALA A 40 13.26 -1.67 -0.97
CA ALA A 40 13.56 -1.20 0.37
C ALA A 40 14.58 -2.07 1.13
N TYR A 41 14.95 -3.24 0.59
CA TYR A 41 16.04 -4.06 1.14
C TYR A 41 17.43 -3.50 0.80
N ARG A 42 17.51 -2.63 -0.20
CA ARG A 42 18.79 -2.03 -0.58
C ARG A 42 19.35 -1.16 0.54
N VAL A 43 20.62 -1.29 0.78
CA VAL A 43 21.36 -0.45 1.72
C VAL A 43 21.75 0.86 1.05
N GLU A 44 22.10 0.82 -0.24
CA GLU A 44 22.44 2.01 -1.02
C GLU A 44 21.17 2.83 -1.31
N ARG A 45 21.37 4.13 -1.40
CA ARG A 45 20.31 5.08 -1.74
C ARG A 45 19.98 4.98 -3.24
N ARG A 46 18.73 4.72 -3.57
CA ARG A 46 18.33 4.43 -4.95
C ARG A 46 18.42 5.64 -5.89
N PHE A 47 18.06 6.81 -5.39
CA PHE A 47 17.96 8.05 -6.18
C PHE A 47 19.08 9.04 -5.90
N ALA A 48 20.05 8.69 -5.07
CA ALA A 48 21.23 9.48 -4.88
C ALA A 48 22.22 9.31 -6.07
N PRO A 49 23.08 10.30 -6.37
CA PRO A 49 24.16 10.14 -7.30
C PRO A 49 25.04 8.93 -6.96
N TYR A 50 25.61 8.29 -7.96
CA TYR A 50 26.38 7.04 -7.79
C TYR A 50 27.52 7.16 -6.77
N ASP A 51 28.25 8.28 -6.80
CA ASP A 51 29.34 8.60 -5.86
C ASP A 51 28.87 8.81 -4.42
N GLN A 52 27.59 9.11 -4.21
CA GLN A 52 26.93 9.30 -2.91
C GLN A 52 26.12 8.08 -2.45
N SER A 53 26.08 7.02 -3.25
CA SER A 53 25.24 5.85 -3.04
C SER A 53 26.04 4.54 -3.04
N SER A 54 27.17 4.51 -2.36
CA SER A 54 28.00 3.31 -2.22
C SER A 54 27.62 2.52 -0.96
N TRP A 55 27.95 1.23 -0.96
CA TRP A 55 27.86 0.38 0.23
C TRP A 55 28.61 0.99 1.43
N ALA A 56 29.82 1.49 1.22
CA ALA A 56 30.61 2.11 2.28
C ALA A 56 29.95 3.33 2.89
N THR A 57 29.36 4.21 2.08
CA THR A 57 28.62 5.39 2.54
C THR A 57 27.36 4.99 3.32
N SER A 58 26.66 3.94 2.84
CA SER A 58 25.47 3.40 3.50
C SER A 58 25.80 2.76 4.84
N GLN A 59 26.92 2.07 4.95
CA GLN A 59 27.39 1.50 6.23
C GLN A 59 27.67 2.57 7.29
N VAL A 60 28.28 3.68 6.90
CA VAL A 60 28.53 4.80 7.82
C VAL A 60 27.20 5.38 8.30
N ALA A 61 26.24 5.58 7.40
CA ALA A 61 24.90 6.07 7.76
C ALA A 61 24.17 5.08 8.68
N VAL A 62 24.23 3.78 8.40
CA VAL A 62 23.63 2.72 9.24
C VAL A 62 24.30 2.65 10.62
N ALA A 63 25.63 2.77 10.70
CA ALA A 63 26.36 2.79 11.97
C ALA A 63 26.02 4.02 12.83
N ALA A 64 25.67 5.14 12.21
CA ALA A 64 25.20 6.34 12.89
C ALA A 64 23.75 6.24 13.36
N LEU A 65 22.95 5.34 12.78
CA LEU A 65 21.57 5.07 13.21
C LEU A 65 21.59 4.08 14.36
N LYS A 66 20.96 4.44 15.46
CA LYS A 66 20.80 3.53 16.63
C LYS A 66 19.97 2.28 16.29
N THR A 67 19.15 2.34 15.27
CA THR A 67 18.39 1.22 14.69
C THR A 67 18.15 1.48 13.21
N PRO A 68 18.41 0.50 12.31
CA PRO A 68 17.99 0.62 10.92
C PRO A 68 16.46 0.59 10.87
N ASN A 69 15.84 1.64 10.34
CA ASN A 69 14.39 1.81 10.40
C ASN A 69 13.64 1.37 9.14
N ARG A 70 14.30 0.72 8.17
CA ARG A 70 13.62 0.34 6.93
C ARG A 70 12.77 -0.91 7.06
N TYR A 71 13.30 -1.92 7.71
CA TYR A 71 12.59 -3.17 7.94
C TYR A 71 13.20 -3.94 9.13
N GLY A 72 12.46 -4.91 9.63
CA GLY A 72 12.95 -5.72 10.73
C GLY A 72 12.04 -6.90 11.03
N LEU A 73 12.42 -7.64 12.06
CA LEU A 73 11.62 -8.76 12.55
C LEU A 73 10.33 -8.26 13.22
N ARG A 74 9.21 -8.88 12.88
CA ARG A 74 7.95 -8.73 13.61
C ARG A 74 8.07 -9.48 14.93
N LYS A 75 8.32 -8.75 16.02
CA LYS A 75 8.38 -9.32 17.36
C LYS A 75 7.10 -8.97 18.10
N THR A 76 6.28 -9.96 18.42
CA THR A 76 5.05 -9.78 19.21
C THR A 76 5.03 -10.69 20.42
N ALA A 77 4.21 -10.35 21.41
CA ALA A 77 3.94 -11.21 22.55
C ALA A 77 3.19 -12.51 22.16
N ALA A 78 2.64 -12.57 20.95
CA ALA A 78 1.97 -13.76 20.45
C ALA A 78 2.94 -14.88 20.01
N LEU A 79 4.24 -14.56 19.82
CA LEU A 79 5.24 -15.54 19.43
C LEU A 79 5.98 -16.08 20.64
N THR A 80 6.13 -17.41 20.71
CA THR A 80 7.02 -18.07 21.64
C THR A 80 8.49 -17.80 21.30
N ASP A 81 9.40 -17.97 22.23
CA ASP A 81 10.85 -17.84 21.98
C ASP A 81 11.33 -18.79 20.88
N GLN A 82 10.79 -20.01 20.80
CA GLN A 82 11.10 -20.96 19.75
C GLN A 82 10.65 -20.45 18.37
N GLN A 83 9.46 -19.87 18.26
CA GLN A 83 8.95 -19.26 17.04
C GLN A 83 9.77 -18.04 16.63
N LEU A 84 10.21 -17.22 17.61
CA LEU A 84 11.11 -16.09 17.33
C LEU A 84 12.45 -16.56 16.77
N GLU A 85 13.04 -17.63 17.33
CA GLU A 85 14.27 -18.19 16.77
C GLU A 85 14.06 -18.80 15.38
N GLN A 86 12.94 -19.48 15.16
CA GLN A 86 12.58 -20.01 13.84
C GLN A 86 12.53 -18.89 12.79
N VAL A 87 11.82 -17.80 13.03
CA VAL A 87 11.70 -16.71 12.05
C VAL A 87 13.01 -15.94 11.88
N ARG A 88 13.86 -15.88 12.91
CA ARG A 88 15.20 -15.27 12.84
C ARG A 88 16.14 -16.07 11.96
N GLY A 89 16.12 -17.39 12.08
CA GLY A 89 17.01 -18.29 11.34
C GLY A 89 16.46 -18.76 9.99
N GLY A 90 15.18 -19.13 9.92
CA GLY A 90 14.56 -19.76 8.76
C GLY A 90 13.54 -18.89 8.01
N GLY A 91 13.21 -17.73 8.57
CA GLY A 91 12.18 -16.86 8.04
C GLY A 91 10.75 -17.26 8.45
N TRP A 92 9.81 -16.46 7.99
CA TRP A 92 8.40 -16.66 8.23
C TRP A 92 7.81 -17.74 7.33
N ASP A 93 6.97 -18.59 7.87
CA ASP A 93 5.96 -19.28 7.08
C ASP A 93 4.63 -18.51 7.11
N LEU A 94 3.76 -18.79 6.15
CA LEU A 94 2.48 -18.10 6.04
C LEU A 94 1.56 -18.33 7.25
N PRO A 95 1.38 -19.56 7.79
CA PRO A 95 0.56 -19.78 8.97
C PRO A 95 1.00 -18.97 10.18
N LEU A 96 2.29 -18.92 10.46
CA LEU A 96 2.81 -18.13 11.58
C LEU A 96 2.64 -16.62 11.36
N LEU A 97 2.83 -16.15 10.13
CA LEU A 97 2.61 -14.74 9.80
C LEU A 97 1.13 -14.34 9.94
N GLN A 98 0.20 -15.24 9.62
CA GLN A 98 -1.24 -15.04 9.80
C GLN A 98 -1.66 -14.89 11.27
N GLU A 99 -0.87 -15.41 12.21
CA GLU A 99 -1.09 -15.20 13.64
C GLU A 99 -0.71 -13.80 14.13
N VAL A 100 0.12 -13.08 13.36
CA VAL A 100 0.71 -11.80 13.75
C VAL A 100 0.08 -10.62 13.02
N VAL A 101 -0.17 -10.75 11.70
CA VAL A 101 -0.66 -9.64 10.88
C VAL A 101 -2.18 -9.57 10.97
N ASP A 102 -2.68 -8.50 11.55
CA ASP A 102 -4.11 -8.27 11.77
C ASP A 102 -4.55 -6.80 11.57
N GLN A 103 -3.63 -5.94 11.11
CA GLN A 103 -3.91 -4.55 10.78
C GLN A 103 -3.40 -4.20 9.37
N PHE A 104 -4.16 -3.37 8.65
CA PHE A 104 -3.73 -2.71 7.42
C PHE A 104 -3.86 -1.21 7.59
N VAL A 105 -2.73 -0.48 7.55
CA VAL A 105 -2.71 0.97 7.79
C VAL A 105 -2.56 1.72 6.48
N ILE A 106 -3.49 2.63 6.23
CA ILE A 106 -3.58 3.46 5.04
C ILE A 106 -3.03 4.84 5.35
N HIS A 107 -2.13 5.32 4.46
CA HIS A 107 -1.52 6.65 4.49
C HIS A 107 -1.80 7.40 3.19
N PHE A 108 -1.69 8.73 3.21
CA PHE A 108 -1.35 9.52 2.03
C PHE A 108 0.12 9.96 2.14
N ASP A 109 0.82 10.02 1.02
CA ASP A 109 2.28 10.15 1.00
C ASP A 109 2.81 11.60 1.07
N VAL A 110 1.96 12.60 0.87
CA VAL A 110 2.32 14.04 0.76
C VAL A 110 3.41 14.30 -0.31
N ALA A 111 3.82 13.29 -1.03
CA ALA A 111 4.85 13.34 -2.06
C ALA A 111 4.24 13.41 -3.48
N GLY A 112 2.99 12.95 -3.61
CA GLY A 112 2.16 13.03 -4.79
C GLY A 112 2.47 12.01 -5.88
N THR A 113 3.57 11.24 -5.80
CA THR A 113 3.87 10.10 -6.66
C THR A 113 4.63 9.02 -5.89
N ALA A 114 4.44 7.75 -6.27
CA ALA A 114 5.11 6.63 -5.61
C ALA A 114 6.65 6.75 -5.70
N ARG A 115 7.19 7.21 -6.83
CA ARG A 115 8.64 7.44 -7.00
C ARG A 115 9.17 8.45 -6.00
N GLN A 116 8.48 9.58 -5.83
CA GLN A 116 8.91 10.62 -4.90
C GLN A 116 8.72 10.17 -3.45
N CYS A 117 7.65 9.44 -3.14
CA CYS A 117 7.41 8.86 -1.83
C CYS A 117 8.55 7.89 -1.44
N PHE A 118 8.90 6.95 -2.33
CA PHE A 118 9.98 6.01 -2.07
C PHE A 118 11.32 6.74 -1.83
N LYS A 119 11.63 7.75 -2.64
CA LYS A 119 12.83 8.58 -2.44
C LYS A 119 12.86 9.22 -1.05
N VAL A 120 11.74 9.80 -0.61
CA VAL A 120 11.64 10.44 0.72
C VAL A 120 11.80 9.40 1.83
N LEU A 121 11.10 8.28 1.75
CA LEU A 121 11.18 7.23 2.77
C LEU A 121 12.55 6.58 2.80
N HIS A 122 13.04 6.12 1.63
CA HIS A 122 14.26 5.33 1.54
C HIS A 122 15.53 6.18 1.65
N ASP A 123 15.65 7.27 0.83
CA ASP A 123 16.92 8.01 0.73
C ASP A 123 17.05 9.07 1.83
N ASN A 124 15.94 9.68 2.29
CA ASN A 124 16.01 10.83 3.17
C ASN A 124 15.68 10.50 4.63
N ARG A 125 14.86 9.47 4.89
CA ARG A 125 14.31 9.21 6.23
C ARG A 125 14.61 7.84 6.80
N ASP A 126 15.22 6.93 6.04
CA ASP A 126 15.49 5.53 6.42
C ASP A 126 14.24 4.82 6.97
N LEU A 127 13.08 5.12 6.38
CA LEU A 127 11.79 4.54 6.67
C LEU A 127 11.34 3.58 5.57
N SER A 128 10.28 2.84 5.81
CA SER A 128 9.69 1.93 4.84
C SER A 128 8.18 1.79 5.01
N VAL A 129 7.55 1.35 3.94
CA VAL A 129 6.16 0.90 3.90
C VAL A 129 6.11 -0.30 2.98
N HIS A 130 5.16 -1.21 3.13
CA HIS A 130 5.09 -2.41 2.30
C HIS A 130 4.66 -2.09 0.87
N PHE A 131 3.71 -1.16 0.72
CA PHE A 131 3.13 -0.81 -0.57
C PHE A 131 3.13 0.70 -0.80
N LEU A 132 3.33 1.07 -2.08
CA LEU A 132 3.09 2.41 -2.59
C LEU A 132 2.03 2.28 -3.68
N LEU A 133 1.04 3.16 -3.69
CA LEU A 133 -0.01 3.19 -4.70
C LEU A 133 0.07 4.49 -5.49
N ASP A 134 0.47 4.40 -6.75
CA ASP A 134 0.62 5.57 -7.62
C ASP A 134 -0.72 6.06 -8.18
N LEU A 135 -0.70 7.25 -8.76
CA LEU A 135 -1.87 7.95 -9.30
C LEU A 135 -2.66 7.13 -10.33
N ASP A 136 -1.99 6.31 -11.12
CA ASP A 136 -2.58 5.47 -12.18
C ASP A 136 -3.06 4.09 -11.68
N GLY A 137 -3.05 3.87 -10.37
CA GLY A 137 -3.44 2.61 -9.76
C GLY A 137 -2.34 1.53 -9.76
N THR A 138 -1.12 1.84 -10.21
CA THR A 138 0.02 0.91 -10.10
C THR A 138 0.43 0.78 -8.64
N ILE A 139 0.47 -0.44 -8.13
CA ILE A 139 0.98 -0.77 -6.81
C ILE A 139 2.45 -1.16 -6.93
N TYR A 140 3.29 -0.57 -6.09
CA TYR A 140 4.67 -1.01 -5.90
C TYR A 140 4.76 -1.70 -4.54
N GLN A 141 5.20 -2.96 -4.53
CA GLN A 141 5.57 -3.61 -3.28
C GLN A 141 7.07 -3.47 -3.05
N THR A 142 7.45 -2.86 -1.95
CA THR A 142 8.85 -2.54 -1.62
C THR A 142 9.52 -3.57 -0.73
N LEU A 143 8.73 -4.34 0.03
CA LEU A 143 9.13 -5.38 0.98
C LEU A 143 8.14 -6.53 0.96
N ASP A 144 8.60 -7.75 1.26
CA ASP A 144 7.70 -8.86 1.59
C ASP A 144 6.84 -8.48 2.81
N ALA A 145 5.55 -8.83 2.79
CA ALA A 145 4.64 -8.56 3.90
C ALA A 145 5.06 -9.24 5.23
N LYS A 146 6.01 -10.16 5.22
CA LYS A 146 6.62 -10.74 6.42
C LYS A 146 7.45 -9.75 7.23
N GLU A 147 7.98 -8.70 6.58
CA GLU A 147 8.83 -7.74 7.27
C GLU A 147 8.00 -6.80 8.16
N ARG A 148 8.62 -6.32 9.21
CA ARG A 148 8.13 -5.20 9.98
C ARG A 148 8.59 -3.92 9.31
N ALA A 149 7.72 -3.23 8.60
CA ALA A 149 8.01 -1.91 8.05
C ALA A 149 7.90 -0.81 9.14
N TRP A 150 8.50 0.34 8.87
CA TRP A 150 8.54 1.49 9.79
C TRP A 150 7.65 2.62 9.27
N HIS A 151 6.33 2.57 9.51
CA HIS A 151 5.34 3.52 8.96
C HIS A 151 4.28 4.00 9.97
N ALA A 152 3.96 3.22 11.02
CA ALA A 152 2.82 3.46 11.90
C ALA A 152 3.10 3.15 13.37
N THR A 153 4.28 3.47 13.87
CA THR A 153 4.72 3.36 15.28
C THR A 153 4.32 2.05 16.00
N SER A 154 3.36 2.10 16.93
CA SER A 154 2.90 0.95 17.70
C SER A 154 2.27 -0.15 16.83
N SER A 155 1.68 0.21 15.69
CA SER A 155 1.11 -0.75 14.73
C SER A 155 2.14 -1.45 13.85
N ASN A 156 3.38 -0.96 13.73
CA ASN A 156 4.40 -1.51 12.82
C ASN A 156 4.58 -3.04 12.94
N THR A 157 4.51 -3.58 14.14
CA THR A 157 4.80 -4.99 14.39
C THR A 157 3.72 -5.92 13.83
N ARG A 158 2.48 -5.48 13.82
CA ARG A 158 1.30 -6.29 13.45
C ARG A 158 0.56 -5.80 12.21
N SER A 159 1.05 -4.74 11.56
CA SER A 159 0.39 -4.18 10.38
C SER A 159 1.15 -4.40 9.08
N VAL A 160 0.41 -4.36 8.00
CA VAL A 160 0.91 -4.04 6.67
C VAL A 160 0.53 -2.59 6.39
N GLY A 161 1.34 -1.83 5.65
CA GLY A 161 1.07 -0.42 5.35
C GLY A 161 1.13 -0.10 3.88
N ILE A 162 0.37 0.93 3.47
CA ILE A 162 0.37 1.49 2.14
C ILE A 162 0.42 3.01 2.18
N GLU A 163 1.29 3.60 1.38
CA GLU A 163 1.30 5.04 1.08
C GLU A 163 0.62 5.26 -0.27
N ILE A 164 -0.40 6.11 -0.30
CA ILE A 164 -1.15 6.43 -1.51
C ILE A 164 -0.72 7.80 -2.02
N ALA A 165 -0.33 7.87 -3.28
CA ALA A 165 0.07 9.12 -3.93
C ALA A 165 -1.07 10.15 -3.86
N ASN A 166 -0.91 11.16 -3.01
CA ASN A 166 -1.82 12.29 -2.84
C ASN A 166 -1.07 13.37 -2.08
N ILE A 167 -1.23 14.62 -2.46
CA ILE A 167 -0.47 15.71 -1.84
C ILE A 167 -0.90 16.02 -0.40
N GLY A 168 -1.98 15.40 0.07
CA GLY A 168 -2.45 15.49 1.45
C GLY A 168 -3.57 16.48 1.70
N ALA A 169 -3.85 16.69 2.98
CA ALA A 169 -4.93 17.52 3.48
C ALA A 169 -4.39 18.75 4.23
N TYR A 170 -5.04 19.90 4.06
CA TYR A 170 -4.55 21.19 4.55
C TYR A 170 -5.67 21.98 5.24
N ALA A 171 -5.31 22.76 6.26
CA ALA A 171 -6.26 23.64 6.97
C ALA A 171 -6.82 24.76 6.07
N SER A 172 -6.07 25.19 5.05
CA SER A 172 -6.52 26.19 4.10
C SER A 172 -6.87 25.57 2.76
N PRO A 173 -8.04 25.89 2.17
CA PRO A 173 -8.37 25.49 0.80
C PRO A 173 -7.45 26.13 -0.24
N GLU A 174 -6.75 27.21 0.13
CA GLU A 174 -5.80 27.96 -0.69
C GLU A 174 -4.34 27.54 -0.47
N ALA A 175 -4.10 26.37 0.15
CA ALA A 175 -2.74 25.90 0.40
C ALA A 175 -1.92 25.81 -0.90
N ASP A 176 -0.67 26.26 -0.86
CA ASP A 176 0.22 26.27 -2.03
C ASP A 176 0.39 24.89 -2.67
N ALA A 177 0.43 23.85 -1.86
CA ALA A 177 0.53 22.48 -2.34
C ALA A 177 -0.69 22.11 -3.22
N LEU A 178 -1.90 22.48 -2.79
CA LEU A 178 -3.11 22.21 -3.59
C LEU A 178 -3.06 22.95 -4.93
N ARG A 179 -2.67 24.24 -4.92
CA ARG A 179 -2.54 25.04 -6.15
C ARG A 179 -1.44 24.55 -7.09
N GLN A 180 -0.38 23.97 -6.58
CA GLN A 180 0.73 23.45 -7.39
C GLN A 180 0.39 22.11 -8.05
N TRP A 181 -0.44 21.30 -7.42
CA TRP A 181 -0.71 19.93 -7.85
C TRP A 181 -2.03 19.75 -8.58
N TYR A 182 -2.95 20.73 -8.51
CA TYR A 182 -4.24 20.63 -9.16
C TYR A 182 -4.49 21.87 -10.03
N GLU A 183 -5.05 21.63 -11.20
CA GLU A 183 -5.49 22.68 -12.12
C GLU A 183 -6.79 22.28 -12.79
N ARG A 184 -7.45 23.27 -13.44
CA ARG A 184 -8.59 22.99 -14.30
C ARG A 184 -8.12 22.91 -15.75
N ASP A 185 -8.56 21.88 -16.47
CA ASP A 185 -8.32 21.76 -17.90
C ASP A 185 -9.19 22.74 -18.71
N THR A 186 -9.06 22.69 -20.02
CA THR A 186 -9.83 23.55 -20.95
C THR A 186 -11.34 23.36 -20.87
N ASN A 187 -11.82 22.24 -20.33
CA ASN A 187 -13.24 21.95 -20.10
C ASN A 187 -13.68 22.29 -18.65
N GLY A 188 -12.80 22.91 -17.87
CA GLY A 188 -13.07 23.27 -16.48
C GLY A 188 -12.99 22.09 -15.48
N GLN A 189 -12.58 20.90 -15.93
CA GLN A 189 -12.45 19.72 -15.07
C GLN A 189 -11.15 19.76 -14.30
N VAL A 190 -11.20 19.40 -13.01
CA VAL A 190 -10.01 19.30 -12.16
C VAL A 190 -9.15 18.11 -12.59
N GLN A 191 -7.86 18.35 -12.75
CA GLN A 191 -6.86 17.34 -13.03
C GLN A 191 -5.63 17.51 -12.14
N ILE A 192 -4.90 16.41 -11.97
CA ILE A 192 -3.64 16.38 -11.23
C ILE A 192 -2.53 16.86 -12.17
N LYS A 193 -1.78 17.84 -11.71
CA LYS A 193 -0.62 18.40 -12.40
C LYS A 193 0.65 18.01 -11.67
N ILE A 194 1.40 17.08 -12.24
CA ILE A 194 2.72 16.74 -11.68
C ILE A 194 3.66 17.92 -11.88
N PRO A 195 4.25 18.50 -10.81
CA PRO A 195 5.19 19.59 -10.95
C PRO A 195 6.39 19.24 -11.83
N ALA A 196 6.80 20.15 -12.72
CA ALA A 196 7.85 19.93 -13.73
C ALA A 196 9.17 19.38 -13.15
N ARG A 197 9.52 19.72 -11.91
CA ARG A 197 10.71 19.20 -11.21
C ARG A 197 10.69 17.69 -11.00
N LEU A 198 9.53 17.04 -11.09
CA LEU A 198 9.36 15.59 -10.95
C LEU A 198 9.30 14.86 -12.30
N GLY A 199 9.36 15.59 -13.42
CA GLY A 199 9.23 15.04 -14.76
C GLY A 199 7.87 14.36 -14.95
N ASP A 200 7.89 13.12 -15.41
CA ASP A 200 6.70 12.27 -15.57
C ASP A 200 6.14 11.70 -14.26
N GLY A 201 6.77 12.00 -13.12
CA GLY A 201 6.42 11.44 -11.81
C GLY A 201 6.78 9.95 -11.63
N GLY A 202 7.19 9.25 -12.69
CA GLY A 202 7.37 7.79 -12.71
C GLY A 202 6.08 7.04 -12.99
N ILE A 203 5.03 7.72 -13.47
CA ILE A 203 3.75 7.10 -13.79
C ILE A 203 3.90 6.07 -14.92
N ARG A 204 3.37 4.88 -14.74
CA ARG A 204 3.54 3.76 -15.70
C ARG A 204 2.56 3.78 -16.86
N THR A 205 1.41 4.37 -16.67
CA THR A 205 0.42 4.47 -17.74
C THR A 205 0.78 5.62 -18.67
N THR A 206 1.07 5.30 -19.92
CA THR A 206 1.42 6.29 -20.94
C THR A 206 0.29 7.31 -21.11
N ASN A 207 0.64 8.60 -21.15
CA ASN A 207 -0.29 9.72 -21.30
C ASN A 207 -1.40 9.74 -20.23
N PHE A 208 -1.11 9.27 -19.03
CA PHE A 208 -2.06 9.28 -17.92
C PHE A 208 -2.41 10.71 -17.52
N VAL A 209 -3.70 10.99 -17.44
CA VAL A 209 -4.26 12.23 -16.89
C VAL A 209 -5.02 11.87 -15.62
N GLY A 210 -4.38 12.08 -14.47
CA GLY A 210 -4.99 11.82 -13.17
C GLY A 210 -6.11 12.83 -12.89
N ARG A 211 -7.25 12.34 -12.40
CA ARG A 211 -8.37 13.17 -11.94
C ARG A 211 -8.85 12.67 -10.59
N PRO A 212 -9.18 13.57 -9.65
CA PRO A 212 -9.85 13.16 -8.42
C PRO A 212 -11.18 12.44 -8.74
N ALA A 213 -11.51 11.40 -7.98
CA ALA A 213 -12.76 10.66 -8.15
C ALA A 213 -14.00 11.55 -7.91
N ARG A 214 -13.88 12.51 -7.01
CA ARG A 214 -14.81 13.63 -6.82
C ARG A 214 -14.04 14.91 -7.19
N PRO A 215 -14.52 15.71 -8.14
CA PRO A 215 -13.76 16.86 -8.65
C PRO A 215 -13.71 18.03 -7.67
N GLU A 216 -14.59 18.05 -6.65
CA GLU A 216 -14.64 19.10 -5.64
C GLU A 216 -13.50 18.95 -4.65
N LEU A 217 -13.04 20.08 -4.11
CA LEU A 217 -12.18 20.09 -2.93
C LEU A 217 -13.03 19.67 -1.71
N ILE A 218 -12.71 18.53 -1.14
CA ILE A 218 -13.45 17.95 -0.02
C ILE A 218 -13.03 18.63 1.29
N GLU A 219 -13.99 19.07 2.05
CA GLU A 219 -13.83 19.55 3.41
C GLU A 219 -14.31 18.49 4.40
N GLY A 220 -13.57 18.28 5.47
CA GLY A 220 -13.97 17.40 6.56
C GLY A 220 -13.07 17.53 7.78
N GLU A 221 -13.43 16.85 8.85
CA GLU A 221 -12.74 16.92 10.12
C GLU A 221 -11.94 15.62 10.40
N VAL A 222 -10.67 15.78 10.76
CA VAL A 222 -9.81 14.69 11.24
C VAL A 222 -9.04 15.21 12.45
N GLN A 223 -9.04 14.48 13.56
CA GLN A 223 -8.38 14.86 14.82
C GLN A 223 -8.82 16.23 15.36
N GLY A 224 -10.11 16.60 15.18
CA GLY A 224 -10.62 17.91 15.55
C GLY A 224 -10.12 19.05 14.67
N GLN A 225 -9.47 18.77 13.54
CA GLN A 225 -8.96 19.75 12.60
C GLN A 225 -9.82 19.75 11.34
N LYS A 226 -10.31 20.92 10.95
CA LYS A 226 -10.97 21.14 9.67
C LYS A 226 -9.93 21.15 8.55
N LEU A 227 -10.05 20.25 7.60
CA LEU A 227 -9.07 20.03 6.54
C LEU A 227 -9.73 20.01 5.17
N HIS A 228 -8.96 20.41 4.15
CA HIS A 228 -9.35 20.41 2.75
C HIS A 228 -8.40 19.50 1.96
N GLN A 229 -8.96 18.61 1.14
CA GLN A 229 -8.20 17.61 0.37
C GLN A 229 -8.89 17.34 -0.96
N TYR A 230 -8.14 17.24 -2.05
CA TYR A 230 -8.64 16.62 -3.27
C TYR A 230 -8.66 15.10 -3.13
N ASP A 231 -9.70 14.50 -3.70
CA ASP A 231 -9.91 13.06 -3.65
C ASP A 231 -8.81 12.27 -4.40
N PHE A 232 -8.68 11.02 -4.08
CA PHE A 232 -7.85 10.06 -4.79
C PHE A 232 -8.45 9.76 -6.17
N THR A 233 -7.64 9.17 -7.07
CA THR A 233 -8.12 8.83 -8.42
C THR A 233 -9.02 7.58 -8.38
N PRO A 234 -9.91 7.41 -9.36
CA PRO A 234 -10.68 6.17 -9.53
C PRO A 234 -9.79 4.94 -9.69
N GLU A 235 -8.61 5.10 -10.31
CA GLU A 235 -7.59 4.08 -10.49
C GLU A 235 -7.04 3.61 -9.15
N GLN A 236 -6.71 4.56 -8.26
CA GLN A 236 -6.23 4.28 -6.90
C GLN A 236 -7.30 3.52 -6.11
N TYR A 237 -8.54 3.95 -6.14
CA TYR A 237 -9.62 3.26 -5.43
C TYR A 237 -9.82 1.83 -5.92
N ARG A 238 -9.81 1.59 -7.25
CA ARG A 238 -9.92 0.23 -7.79
C ARG A 238 -8.78 -0.67 -7.32
N ALA A 239 -7.54 -0.20 -7.43
CA ALA A 239 -6.37 -0.96 -7.03
C ALA A 239 -6.33 -1.22 -5.52
N LEU A 240 -6.67 -0.22 -4.70
CA LEU A 240 -6.70 -0.35 -3.24
C LEU A 240 -7.79 -1.34 -2.79
N THR A 241 -8.97 -1.32 -3.42
CA THR A 241 -10.05 -2.27 -3.15
C THR A 241 -9.59 -3.72 -3.39
N GLN A 242 -8.93 -3.97 -4.52
CA GLN A 242 -8.38 -5.27 -4.86
C GLN A 242 -7.30 -5.72 -3.86
N LEU A 243 -6.37 -4.85 -3.54
CA LEU A 243 -5.32 -5.14 -2.56
C LEU A 243 -5.90 -5.42 -1.18
N THR A 244 -6.88 -4.62 -0.73
CA THR A 244 -7.55 -4.80 0.56
C THR A 244 -8.22 -6.17 0.64
N ALA A 245 -8.95 -6.56 -0.40
CA ALA A 245 -9.57 -7.89 -0.47
C ALA A 245 -8.53 -9.01 -0.42
N ALA A 246 -7.42 -8.89 -1.18
CA ALA A 246 -6.34 -9.87 -1.18
C ALA A 246 -5.67 -9.99 0.19
N LEU A 247 -5.42 -8.88 0.88
CA LEU A 247 -4.82 -8.87 2.22
C LEU A 247 -5.78 -9.48 3.25
N CYS A 248 -7.06 -9.10 3.28
CA CYS A 248 -8.05 -9.66 4.19
C CYS A 248 -8.24 -11.17 3.98
N LYS A 249 -8.15 -11.65 2.73
CA LYS A 249 -8.19 -13.08 2.42
C LYS A 249 -6.92 -13.82 2.87
N THR A 250 -5.77 -13.17 2.73
CA THR A 250 -4.48 -13.75 3.08
C THR A 250 -4.24 -13.77 4.58
N PHE A 251 -4.72 -12.76 5.30
CA PHE A 251 -4.59 -12.60 6.74
C PHE A 251 -5.96 -12.68 7.43
N PRO A 252 -6.40 -13.84 7.90
CA PRO A 252 -7.76 -14.04 8.43
C PRO A 252 -8.10 -13.19 9.66
N LYS A 253 -7.09 -12.74 10.42
CA LYS A 253 -7.28 -11.81 11.55
C LYS A 253 -7.50 -10.37 11.11
N LEU A 254 -7.11 -10.00 9.90
CA LEU A 254 -7.35 -8.69 9.32
C LEU A 254 -8.82 -8.62 8.85
N ARG A 255 -9.69 -8.08 9.68
CA ARG A 255 -11.10 -7.90 9.33
C ARG A 255 -11.23 -6.85 8.23
N CYS A 256 -12.06 -7.12 7.24
CA CYS A 256 -12.38 -6.15 6.19
C CYS A 256 -13.38 -5.11 6.74
N ASP A 257 -12.92 -4.30 7.67
CA ASP A 257 -13.68 -3.25 8.35
C ASP A 257 -12.75 -2.15 8.87
N TYR A 258 -13.32 -0.99 9.23
CA TYR A 258 -12.61 0.17 9.76
C TYR A 258 -13.27 0.69 11.06
N PRO A 259 -12.57 1.48 11.91
CA PRO A 259 -13.11 1.97 13.16
C PRO A 259 -14.32 2.88 12.97
N ARG A 260 -15.39 2.57 13.73
CA ARG A 260 -16.63 3.35 13.74
C ARG A 260 -16.93 3.85 15.15
N GLY A 261 -17.53 5.03 15.22
CA GLY A 261 -18.10 5.57 16.46
C GLY A 261 -19.36 4.81 16.90
N ALA A 262 -19.90 5.20 18.04
CA ALA A 262 -21.13 4.62 18.58
C ALA A 262 -22.37 4.90 17.67
N ASP A 263 -22.29 5.90 16.82
CA ASP A 263 -23.27 6.27 15.80
C ASP A 263 -23.16 5.42 14.51
N GLY A 264 -22.16 4.57 14.43
CA GLY A 264 -21.87 3.75 13.24
C GLY A 264 -21.05 4.48 12.16
N GLU A 265 -20.77 5.77 12.32
CA GLU A 265 -20.00 6.58 11.39
C GLU A 265 -18.49 6.36 11.58
N LEU A 266 -17.70 6.78 10.59
CA LEU A 266 -16.24 6.74 10.66
C LEU A 266 -15.73 7.47 11.90
N LEU A 267 -14.93 6.80 12.72
CA LEU A 267 -14.18 7.46 13.79
C LEU A 267 -13.04 8.27 13.18
N THR A 268 -13.10 9.60 13.28
CA THR A 268 -12.11 10.52 12.67
C THR A 268 -10.98 10.93 13.62
N SER A 269 -10.78 10.19 14.70
CA SER A 269 -9.75 10.45 15.72
C SER A 269 -8.96 9.20 16.07
N LYS A 270 -7.85 9.41 16.79
CA LYS A 270 -7.04 8.31 17.31
C LYS A 270 -7.87 7.40 18.22
N LEU A 271 -7.77 6.10 18.01
CA LEU A 271 -8.29 5.10 18.93
C LEU A 271 -7.60 5.22 20.31
N PRO A 272 -8.31 5.01 21.42
CA PRO A 272 -7.69 4.76 22.70
C PRO A 272 -6.65 3.63 22.59
N ASP A 273 -5.54 3.72 23.36
CA ASP A 273 -4.43 2.77 23.21
C ASP A 273 -4.88 1.31 23.45
N GLU A 274 -5.74 1.09 24.43
CA GLU A 274 -6.28 -0.25 24.71
C GLU A 274 -7.20 -0.80 23.61
N GLU A 275 -7.91 0.07 22.90
CA GLU A 275 -8.74 -0.31 21.77
C GLU A 275 -7.88 -0.57 20.53
N LEU A 276 -6.88 0.29 20.29
CA LEU A 276 -5.92 0.11 19.19
C LEU A 276 -5.17 -1.22 19.32
N GLU A 277 -4.77 -1.59 20.53
CA GLU A 277 -4.07 -2.87 20.82
C GLU A 277 -4.94 -4.07 20.44
N LYS A 278 -6.26 -3.98 20.63
CA LYS A 278 -7.21 -5.07 20.34
C LYS A 278 -7.78 -5.00 18.91
N TYR A 279 -7.63 -3.86 18.24
CA TYR A 279 -8.27 -3.64 16.95
C TYR A 279 -7.64 -4.52 15.87
N GLN A 280 -8.49 -5.19 15.09
CA GLN A 280 -8.12 -6.03 13.95
C GLN A 280 -8.90 -5.55 12.73
N GLY A 281 -8.21 -4.98 11.74
CA GLY A 281 -8.87 -4.45 10.56
C GLY A 281 -8.07 -3.35 9.87
N VAL A 282 -8.75 -2.57 9.04
CA VAL A 282 -8.16 -1.49 8.25
C VAL A 282 -8.20 -0.18 9.05
N LEU A 283 -7.07 0.49 9.12
CA LEU A 283 -6.88 1.73 9.89
C LEU A 283 -6.38 2.86 8.97
N GLY A 284 -6.78 4.08 9.22
CA GLY A 284 -6.00 5.25 8.81
C GLY A 284 -4.87 5.52 9.82
N HIS A 285 -3.83 6.18 9.39
CA HIS A 285 -2.75 6.55 10.31
C HIS A 285 -3.25 7.43 11.47
N PHE A 286 -4.26 8.26 11.23
CA PHE A 286 -4.89 9.06 12.28
C PHE A 286 -5.57 8.22 13.38
N HIS A 287 -5.98 6.98 13.10
CA HIS A 287 -6.48 6.07 14.15
C HIS A 287 -5.36 5.58 15.07
N VAL A 288 -4.10 5.59 14.59
CA VAL A 288 -2.91 5.12 15.32
C VAL A 288 -2.22 6.23 16.09
N GLN A 289 -2.10 7.43 15.50
CA GLN A 289 -1.35 8.54 16.07
C GLN A 289 -2.13 9.86 16.03
N LYS A 290 -2.18 10.56 17.18
CA LYS A 290 -2.92 11.80 17.38
C LYS A 290 -2.44 12.96 16.48
N ASN A 291 -1.17 12.97 16.08
CA ASN A 291 -0.58 14.02 15.23
C ASN A 291 -0.61 13.69 13.74
N LYS A 292 -1.43 12.72 13.34
CA LYS A 292 -1.59 12.28 11.95
C LYS A 292 -3.00 12.54 11.45
N THR A 293 -3.09 12.88 10.16
CA THR A 293 -4.37 13.16 9.50
C THR A 293 -4.63 12.26 8.29
N ASP A 294 -3.62 11.50 7.85
CA ASP A 294 -3.72 10.59 6.71
C ASP A 294 -4.59 9.34 7.01
N PRO A 295 -5.41 8.87 6.05
CA PRO A 295 -5.50 9.26 4.64
C PRO A 295 -6.36 10.51 4.36
N GLY A 296 -6.84 11.23 5.37
CA GLY A 296 -7.54 12.50 5.25
C GLY A 296 -9.04 12.39 5.02
N PRO A 297 -9.73 13.56 4.99
CA PRO A 297 -11.19 13.60 4.92
C PRO A 297 -11.76 13.20 3.55
N ALA A 298 -10.96 13.23 2.49
CA ALA A 298 -11.43 12.83 1.17
C ALA A 298 -11.45 11.31 0.96
N PHE A 299 -10.86 10.52 1.85
CA PHE A 299 -10.79 9.08 1.66
C PHE A 299 -12.16 8.41 1.80
N GLN A 300 -12.57 7.67 0.76
CA GLN A 300 -13.88 7.02 0.68
C GLN A 300 -13.83 5.61 1.30
N TRP A 301 -13.95 5.52 2.61
CA TRP A 301 -13.85 4.28 3.38
C TRP A 301 -14.82 3.20 2.91
N ASP A 302 -16.11 3.54 2.79
CA ASP A 302 -17.15 2.56 2.39
C ASP A 302 -16.92 2.06 0.96
N LYS A 303 -16.40 2.88 0.06
CA LYS A 303 -16.07 2.46 -1.30
C LYS A 303 -14.98 1.37 -1.32
N VAL A 304 -13.92 1.55 -0.53
CA VAL A 304 -12.82 0.58 -0.46
C VAL A 304 -13.25 -0.68 0.28
N ILE A 305 -13.81 -0.53 1.47
CA ILE A 305 -14.15 -1.66 2.34
C ILE A 305 -15.38 -2.41 1.82
N GLY A 306 -16.41 -1.70 1.34
CA GLY A 306 -17.57 -2.31 0.70
C GLY A 306 -17.20 -3.08 -0.54
N GLY A 307 -16.44 -2.48 -1.46
CA GLY A 307 -15.96 -3.16 -2.65
C GLY A 307 -15.05 -4.36 -2.35
N ALA A 308 -14.20 -4.27 -1.31
CA ALA A 308 -13.37 -5.39 -0.88
C ALA A 308 -14.21 -6.56 -0.32
N ARG A 309 -15.27 -6.27 0.44
CA ARG A 309 -16.21 -7.28 0.92
C ARG A 309 -16.94 -7.99 -0.22
N GLU A 310 -17.42 -7.22 -1.20
CA GLU A 310 -18.04 -7.79 -2.41
C GLU A 310 -17.11 -8.76 -3.13
N LEU A 311 -15.82 -8.42 -3.27
CA LEU A 311 -14.82 -9.30 -3.87
C LEU A 311 -14.57 -10.57 -3.05
N LEU A 312 -14.64 -10.48 -1.73
CA LEU A 312 -14.46 -11.63 -0.82
C LEU A 312 -15.66 -12.60 -0.86
N GLU A 313 -16.86 -12.06 -1.05
CA GLU A 313 -18.12 -12.83 -1.09
C GLU A 313 -18.44 -13.37 -2.48
N ALA A 314 -17.79 -12.84 -3.54
CA ALA A 314 -18.04 -13.28 -4.91
C ALA A 314 -17.82 -14.79 -5.07
N PRO A 315 -18.79 -15.55 -5.64
CA PRO A 315 -18.63 -16.96 -5.86
C PRO A 315 -17.43 -17.22 -6.77
N LYS A 316 -16.61 -18.23 -6.41
CA LYS A 316 -15.49 -18.65 -7.26
C LYS A 316 -16.02 -18.93 -8.66
N ALA A 317 -15.51 -18.24 -9.67
CA ALA A 317 -15.83 -18.54 -11.06
C ALA A 317 -15.59 -20.05 -11.28
N THR A 318 -16.65 -20.80 -11.52
CA THR A 318 -16.54 -22.19 -11.91
C THR A 318 -15.82 -22.21 -13.25
N THR A 319 -14.57 -22.66 -13.25
CA THR A 319 -13.86 -23.01 -14.49
C THR A 319 -14.70 -24.08 -15.17
N GLY A 320 -15.49 -23.66 -16.16
CA GLY A 320 -16.30 -24.54 -16.96
C GLY A 320 -15.40 -25.62 -17.57
N LYS A 321 -15.59 -26.86 -17.12
CA LYS A 321 -15.07 -28.01 -17.85
C LYS A 321 -15.64 -27.93 -19.24
N GLY A 322 -14.75 -27.79 -20.24
CA GLY A 322 -15.09 -27.76 -21.66
C GLY A 322 -16.06 -28.86 -22.03
N GLY A 323 -17.16 -28.43 -22.61
CA GLY A 323 -18.12 -29.37 -23.21
C GLY A 323 -17.42 -30.19 -24.27
N ALA A 324 -17.43 -31.50 -24.07
CA ALA A 324 -17.02 -32.45 -25.07
C ALA A 324 -17.92 -32.27 -26.31
N GLY A 325 -17.37 -31.68 -27.36
CA GLY A 325 -17.98 -31.59 -28.66
C GLY A 325 -18.24 -33.02 -29.19
N ARG A 326 -19.50 -33.36 -29.31
CA ARG A 326 -19.99 -34.55 -29.98
C ARG A 326 -19.64 -34.44 -31.46
N LEU A 327 -18.66 -35.21 -31.90
CA LEU A 327 -18.42 -35.48 -33.32
C LEU A 327 -19.68 -36.13 -33.91
N MET A 328 -20.39 -35.40 -34.76
CA MET A 328 -21.36 -36.00 -35.68
C MET A 328 -20.59 -36.63 -36.85
N GLU A 329 -20.57 -37.94 -36.89
CA GLU A 329 -20.29 -38.69 -38.12
C GLU A 329 -21.39 -38.38 -39.14
N SER A 330 -21.07 -37.73 -40.24
CA SER A 330 -21.90 -37.76 -41.44
C SER A 330 -21.39 -38.85 -42.37
N LYS A 331 -22.19 -39.91 -42.52
CA LYS A 331 -22.12 -40.81 -43.68
C LYS A 331 -22.68 -40.06 -44.87
N LEU A 332 -21.89 -39.92 -45.91
CA LEU A 332 -22.13 -40.29 -47.31
C LEU A 332 -21.00 -39.69 -48.15
#